data_19f2f5ae2260cdc28888bac4916035bc
#
_entry.id   19f2f5ae2260cdc28888bac4916035bc
#
_cell.length_a   1.000
_cell.length_b   1.000
_cell.length_c   1.000
_cell.angle_alpha   90.00
_cell.angle_beta   90.00
_cell.angle_gamma   90.00
#
_symmetry.space_group_name_H-M   'P 1'
#
loop_
_entity.id
_entity.type
_entity.pdbx_description
1 polymer ?
#
loop_
_entity_poly.entity_id
_entity_poly.type
_entity_poly.pdbx_seq_one_letter_code
_entity_poly.pdbx_strand_id
1 'polypeptide(L)'
;MPQINLRMKLSVIVSLLIISSLDSAYAQNAYVKLGQQAFMDGDFKSAIQQLERACSVDSTDANALWMLGYSYYHSDNYKKSIAAYSKVISLKPTDASAYYYRARAKGYLGKDNSLTSADKEKYLLGAIFDFTKAIEINPDPNDIKFYQNRGIAYRDYGVFKLQTNTRCYDKSRGISSLKASIADLEQVLKTDPSRTDITSLIEFSKEKLAGLSNNHR
;
A
#
# COMPACT_ATOMS: atom_id res chain seq x y z
N MET A 1 39.08 -6.62 50.48
CA MET A 1 38.43 -6.31 49.17
C MET A 1 37.39 -5.22 49.39
N PRO A 2 37.42 -4.05 48.76
CA PRO A 2 36.42 -3.00 48.98
C PRO A 2 35.09 -3.49 48.47
N GLN A 3 34.08 -3.52 49.31
CA GLN A 3 32.68 -3.78 48.91
C GLN A 3 32.20 -2.57 48.15
N ILE A 4 32.08 -2.69 46.83
CA ILE A 4 31.51 -1.65 45.98
C ILE A 4 30.05 -1.50 46.35
N ASN A 5 29.72 -0.32 46.88
CA ASN A 5 28.40 0.01 47.42
C ASN A 5 27.30 -0.21 46.33
N LEU A 6 26.19 -0.85 46.69
CA LEU A 6 25.08 -1.17 45.78
C LEU A 6 24.59 0.06 44.99
N ARG A 7 24.60 1.24 45.60
CA ARG A 7 24.27 2.52 44.95
C ARG A 7 25.25 2.90 43.82
N MET A 8 26.54 2.60 43.99
CA MET A 8 27.56 2.86 42.97
C MET A 8 27.43 1.87 41.79
N LYS A 9 27.09 0.61 42.04
CA LYS A 9 26.79 -0.36 40.99
C LYS A 9 25.56 0.05 40.19
N LEU A 10 24.50 0.53 40.85
CA LEU A 10 23.26 0.98 40.23
C LEU A 10 23.49 2.21 39.35
N SER A 11 24.28 3.19 39.82
CA SER A 11 24.62 4.42 39.07
C SER A 11 25.44 4.12 37.80
N VAL A 12 26.35 3.16 37.87
CA VAL A 12 27.15 2.72 36.69
C VAL A 12 26.26 2.03 35.65
N ILE A 13 25.33 1.17 36.10
CA ILE A 13 24.40 0.48 35.16
C ILE A 13 23.48 1.52 34.49
N VAL A 14 22.94 2.48 35.24
CA VAL A 14 22.09 3.54 34.70
C VAL A 14 22.85 4.40 33.69
N SER A 15 24.10 4.78 33.99
CA SER A 15 24.93 5.56 33.05
C SER A 15 25.27 4.76 31.77
N LEU A 16 25.55 3.47 31.87
CA LEU A 16 25.78 2.62 30.71
C LEU A 16 24.52 2.47 29.83
N LEU A 17 23.33 2.36 30.44
CA LEU A 17 22.07 2.32 29.72
C LEU A 17 21.76 3.64 29.00
N ILE A 18 22.06 4.78 29.61
CA ILE A 18 21.89 6.10 28.98
C ILE A 18 22.84 6.27 27.81
N ILE A 19 24.11 5.89 27.93
CA ILE A 19 25.10 5.99 26.85
C ILE A 19 24.66 5.12 25.68
N SER A 20 24.26 3.86 25.92
CA SER A 20 23.82 2.96 24.84
C SER A 20 22.54 3.46 24.13
N SER A 21 21.64 4.12 24.82
CA SER A 21 20.44 4.71 24.22
C SER A 21 20.76 5.94 23.34
N LEU A 22 21.74 6.73 23.72
CA LEU A 22 22.21 7.87 22.92
C LEU A 22 22.89 7.39 21.63
N ASP A 23 23.77 6.40 21.71
CA ASP A 23 24.44 5.82 20.54
C ASP A 23 23.42 5.23 19.54
N SER A 24 22.37 4.56 20.05
CA SER A 24 21.30 4.04 19.21
C SER A 24 20.52 5.15 18.49
N ALA A 25 20.18 6.23 19.19
CA ALA A 25 19.47 7.38 18.62
C ALA A 25 20.29 8.09 17.53
N TYR A 26 21.62 8.23 17.73
CA TYR A 26 22.52 8.78 16.73
C TYR A 26 22.61 7.88 15.49
N ALA A 27 22.74 6.58 15.68
CA ALA A 27 22.81 5.61 14.60
C ALA A 27 21.52 5.59 13.78
N GLN A 28 20.35 5.61 14.43
CA GLN A 28 19.06 5.71 13.77
C GLN A 28 18.96 6.96 12.90
N ASN A 29 19.29 8.14 13.46
CA ASN A 29 19.23 9.40 12.72
C ASN A 29 20.15 9.39 11.50
N ALA A 30 21.34 8.79 11.60
CA ALA A 30 22.25 8.62 10.48
C ALA A 30 21.65 7.72 9.38
N TYR A 31 21.07 6.57 9.75
CA TYR A 31 20.43 5.67 8.78
C TYR A 31 19.20 6.29 8.13
N VAL A 32 18.36 7.02 8.89
CA VAL A 32 17.21 7.76 8.34
C VAL A 32 17.67 8.78 7.31
N LYS A 33 18.70 9.59 7.60
CA LYS A 33 19.22 10.60 6.67
C LYS A 33 19.79 9.98 5.39
N LEU A 34 20.58 8.92 5.51
CA LEU A 34 21.12 8.21 4.35
C LEU A 34 20.02 7.56 3.52
N GLY A 35 19.05 6.96 4.18
CA GLY A 35 17.88 6.35 3.53
C GLY A 35 17.00 7.40 2.83
N GLN A 36 16.79 8.54 3.45
CA GLN A 36 16.05 9.67 2.88
C GLN A 36 16.77 10.24 1.65
N GLN A 37 18.08 10.41 1.71
CA GLN A 37 18.85 10.89 0.57
C GLN A 37 18.75 9.92 -0.60
N ALA A 38 19.01 8.63 -0.39
CA ALA A 38 18.87 7.61 -1.42
C ALA A 38 17.44 7.54 -2.00
N PHE A 39 16.42 7.71 -1.13
CA PHE A 39 15.02 7.79 -1.54
C PHE A 39 14.78 8.99 -2.49
N MET A 40 15.29 10.17 -2.15
CA MET A 40 15.15 11.38 -2.98
C MET A 40 15.89 11.26 -4.31
N ASP A 41 17.02 10.55 -4.33
CA ASP A 41 17.81 10.26 -5.53
C ASP A 41 17.18 9.16 -6.40
N GLY A 42 16.10 8.52 -5.94
CA GLY A 42 15.43 7.39 -6.62
C GLY A 42 16.20 6.07 -6.53
N ASP A 43 17.27 6.00 -5.75
CA ASP A 43 18.00 4.75 -5.45
C ASP A 43 17.24 3.96 -4.37
N PHE A 44 16.15 3.32 -4.79
CA PHE A 44 15.30 2.56 -3.87
C PHE A 44 16.02 1.37 -3.24
N LYS A 45 17.03 0.82 -3.89
CA LYS A 45 17.82 -0.29 -3.33
C LYS A 45 18.64 0.17 -2.12
N SER A 46 19.37 1.26 -2.25
CA SER A 46 20.12 1.86 -1.14
C SER A 46 19.18 2.40 -0.06
N ALA A 47 18.06 3.03 -0.46
CA ALA A 47 17.04 3.51 0.47
C ALA A 47 16.50 2.35 1.34
N ILE A 48 16.15 1.21 0.76
CA ILE A 48 15.71 0.02 1.50
C ILE A 48 16.77 -0.39 2.52
N GLN A 49 18.03 -0.51 2.10
CA GLN A 49 19.12 -0.96 2.98
C GLN A 49 19.27 -0.07 4.22
N GLN A 50 19.25 1.24 4.03
CA GLN A 50 19.43 2.18 5.14
C GLN A 50 18.16 2.30 6.01
N LEU A 51 16.98 2.33 5.39
CA LEU A 51 15.71 2.44 6.11
C LEU A 51 15.36 1.15 6.88
N GLU A 52 15.72 -0.04 6.38
CA GLU A 52 15.61 -1.29 7.17
C GLU A 52 16.45 -1.21 8.46
N ARG A 53 17.68 -0.67 8.38
CA ARG A 53 18.54 -0.44 9.56
C ARG A 53 17.90 0.58 10.51
N ALA A 54 17.40 1.70 9.99
CA ALA A 54 16.73 2.71 10.80
C ALA A 54 15.51 2.10 11.53
N CYS A 55 14.64 1.38 10.83
CA CYS A 55 13.46 0.73 11.40
C CYS A 55 13.78 -0.44 12.33
N SER A 56 15.00 -1.01 12.27
CA SER A 56 15.45 -2.01 13.25
C SER A 56 15.83 -1.38 14.60
N VAL A 57 16.28 -0.13 14.59
CA VAL A 57 16.59 0.64 15.81
C VAL A 57 15.30 1.25 16.40
N ASP A 58 14.50 1.92 15.57
CA ASP A 58 13.18 2.44 15.96
C ASP A 58 12.11 1.99 14.96
N SER A 59 11.30 1.08 15.41
CA SER A 59 10.21 0.53 14.62
C SER A 59 8.94 1.38 14.61
N THR A 60 8.96 2.57 15.24
CA THR A 60 7.82 3.49 15.37
C THR A 60 7.98 4.77 14.55
N ASP A 61 9.11 4.94 13.84
CA ASP A 61 9.28 6.06 12.91
C ASP A 61 8.39 5.86 11.67
N ALA A 62 7.20 6.45 11.72
CA ALA A 62 6.22 6.34 10.62
C ALA A 62 6.74 6.92 9.30
N ASN A 63 7.64 7.91 9.32
CA ASN A 63 8.18 8.51 8.10
C ASN A 63 9.23 7.59 7.45
N ALA A 64 10.11 7.00 8.25
CA ALA A 64 11.06 6.00 7.77
C ALA A 64 10.32 4.76 7.21
N LEU A 65 9.29 4.28 7.91
CA LEU A 65 8.43 3.18 7.44
C LEU A 65 7.70 3.53 6.15
N TRP A 66 7.22 4.77 5.98
CA TRP A 66 6.56 5.21 4.77
C TRP A 66 7.52 5.20 3.58
N MET A 67 8.71 5.79 3.72
CA MET A 67 9.75 5.77 2.69
C MET A 67 10.20 4.34 2.36
N LEU A 68 10.31 3.48 3.36
CA LEU A 68 10.63 2.06 3.19
C LEU A 68 9.54 1.34 2.39
N GLY A 69 8.27 1.57 2.73
CA GLY A 69 7.11 1.02 2.00
C GLY A 69 7.09 1.44 0.53
N TYR A 70 7.38 2.71 0.26
CA TYR A 70 7.47 3.26 -1.10
C TYR A 70 8.64 2.66 -1.88
N SER A 71 9.81 2.58 -1.25
CA SER A 71 11.00 1.98 -1.86
C SER A 71 10.80 0.51 -2.20
N TYR A 72 10.15 -0.26 -1.31
CA TYR A 72 9.76 -1.64 -1.61
C TYR A 72 8.76 -1.73 -2.78
N TYR A 73 7.79 -0.80 -2.83
CA TYR A 73 6.81 -0.75 -3.92
C TYR A 73 7.50 -0.57 -5.27
N HIS A 74 8.45 0.38 -5.37
CA HIS A 74 9.20 0.66 -6.59
C HIS A 74 10.30 -0.38 -6.91
N SER A 75 10.58 -1.28 -5.98
CA SER A 75 11.45 -2.45 -6.17
C SER A 75 10.65 -3.74 -6.38
N ASP A 76 9.36 -3.66 -6.75
CA ASP A 76 8.42 -4.76 -6.95
C ASP A 76 8.27 -5.72 -5.75
N ASN A 77 8.74 -5.30 -4.57
CA ASN A 77 8.61 -6.09 -3.35
C ASN A 77 7.27 -5.77 -2.63
N TYR A 78 6.17 -6.08 -3.31
CA TYR A 78 4.82 -5.70 -2.86
C TYR A 78 4.45 -6.27 -1.49
N LYS A 79 4.89 -7.49 -1.14
CA LYS A 79 4.61 -8.08 0.18
C LYS A 79 5.25 -7.27 1.31
N LYS A 80 6.52 -6.87 1.16
CA LYS A 80 7.20 -6.01 2.15
C LYS A 80 6.62 -4.60 2.17
N SER A 81 6.25 -4.05 1.01
CA SER A 81 5.56 -2.76 0.91
C SER A 81 4.25 -2.76 1.70
N ILE A 82 3.40 -3.80 1.54
CA ILE A 82 2.16 -3.95 2.30
C ILE A 82 2.43 -4.01 3.81
N ALA A 83 3.47 -4.72 4.24
CA ALA A 83 3.83 -4.81 5.65
C ALA A 83 4.26 -3.45 6.23
N ALA A 84 5.12 -2.71 5.51
CA ALA A 84 5.58 -1.38 5.91
C ALA A 84 4.41 -0.39 6.02
N TYR A 85 3.56 -0.28 5.00
CA TYR A 85 2.38 0.59 5.05
C TYR A 85 1.35 0.17 6.09
N SER A 86 1.20 -1.14 6.37
CA SER A 86 0.33 -1.60 7.45
C SER A 86 0.82 -1.10 8.81
N LYS A 87 2.13 -1.00 9.00
CA LYS A 87 2.74 -0.44 10.20
C LYS A 87 2.57 1.09 10.26
N VAL A 88 2.73 1.80 9.14
CA VAL A 88 2.40 3.24 9.05
C VAL A 88 0.94 3.48 9.46
N ILE A 89 0.00 2.72 8.91
CA ILE A 89 -1.43 2.85 9.22
C ILE A 89 -1.74 2.57 10.70
N SER A 90 -1.04 1.61 11.32
CA SER A 90 -1.21 1.37 12.76
C SER A 90 -0.73 2.53 13.64
N LEU A 91 0.28 3.28 13.18
CA LEU A 91 0.82 4.46 13.87
C LEU A 91 0.06 5.75 13.51
N LYS A 92 -0.37 5.87 12.26
CA LYS A 92 -1.09 7.03 11.70
C LYS A 92 -2.34 6.55 10.93
N PRO A 93 -3.45 6.25 11.61
CA PRO A 93 -4.66 5.70 10.96
C PRO A 93 -5.34 6.63 9.95
N THR A 94 -4.98 7.92 9.94
CA THR A 94 -5.50 8.94 9.04
C THR A 94 -4.55 9.29 7.89
N ASP A 95 -3.52 8.49 7.64
CA ASP A 95 -2.62 8.68 6.51
C ASP A 95 -3.23 8.09 5.22
N ALA A 96 -3.96 8.91 4.47
CA ALA A 96 -4.58 8.51 3.19
C ALA A 96 -3.56 7.96 2.19
N SER A 97 -2.32 8.50 2.20
CA SER A 97 -1.27 8.07 1.27
C SER A 97 -0.78 6.65 1.58
N ALA A 98 -0.70 6.28 2.85
CA ALA A 98 -0.32 4.93 3.24
C ALA A 98 -1.37 3.89 2.82
N TYR A 99 -2.67 4.21 2.95
CA TYR A 99 -3.73 3.37 2.40
C TYR A 99 -3.63 3.27 0.87
N TYR A 100 -3.44 4.40 0.19
CA TYR A 100 -3.32 4.43 -1.27
C TYR A 100 -2.19 3.54 -1.80
N TYR A 101 -0.98 3.67 -1.25
CA TYR A 101 0.16 2.85 -1.72
C TYR A 101 0.03 1.39 -1.30
N ARG A 102 -0.56 1.10 -0.13
CA ARG A 102 -0.86 -0.28 0.26
C ARG A 102 -1.88 -0.92 -0.68
N ALA A 103 -2.90 -0.18 -1.09
CA ALA A 103 -3.87 -0.62 -2.08
C ALA A 103 -3.21 -0.94 -3.43
N ARG A 104 -2.33 -0.06 -3.92
CA ARG A 104 -1.59 -0.29 -5.15
C ARG A 104 -0.76 -1.57 -5.10
N ALA A 105 -0.01 -1.78 -4.02
CA ALA A 105 0.78 -3.00 -3.81
C ALA A 105 -0.09 -4.26 -3.77
N LYS A 106 -1.25 -4.20 -3.09
CA LYS A 106 -2.25 -5.29 -3.11
C LYS A 106 -2.80 -5.53 -4.52
N GLY A 107 -3.08 -4.49 -5.30
CA GLY A 107 -3.56 -4.60 -6.67
C GLY A 107 -2.58 -5.37 -7.58
N TYR A 108 -1.27 -5.14 -7.41
CA TYR A 108 -0.25 -5.92 -8.12
C TYR A 108 -0.25 -7.40 -7.71
N LEU A 109 -0.28 -7.70 -6.41
CA LEU A 109 -0.35 -9.09 -5.93
C LEU A 109 -1.64 -9.79 -6.34
N GLY A 110 -2.77 -9.07 -6.40
CA GLY A 110 -4.03 -9.63 -6.87
C GLY A 110 -3.99 -10.14 -8.33
N LYS A 111 -3.02 -9.69 -9.11
CA LYS A 111 -2.79 -10.11 -10.51
C LYS A 111 -1.64 -11.13 -10.65
N ASP A 112 -0.94 -11.44 -9.59
CA ASP A 112 0.19 -12.39 -9.62
C ASP A 112 -0.31 -13.82 -9.89
N ASN A 113 0.12 -14.38 -11.02
CA ASN A 113 -0.30 -15.73 -11.43
C ASN A 113 0.30 -16.86 -10.59
N SER A 114 1.30 -16.58 -9.77
CA SER A 114 1.87 -17.55 -8.84
C SER A 114 1.02 -17.77 -7.58
N LEU A 115 0.05 -16.87 -7.32
CA LEU A 115 -0.80 -16.93 -6.15
C LEU A 115 -2.06 -17.78 -6.38
N THR A 116 -2.57 -18.35 -5.29
CA THR A 116 -3.86 -19.05 -5.31
C THR A 116 -5.00 -18.09 -5.63
N SER A 117 -6.10 -18.60 -6.18
CA SER A 117 -7.29 -17.77 -6.43
C SER A 117 -7.83 -17.11 -5.16
N ALA A 118 -7.74 -17.79 -4.00
CA ALA A 118 -8.16 -17.23 -2.72
C ALA A 118 -7.27 -16.06 -2.29
N ASP A 119 -5.95 -16.18 -2.46
CA ASP A 119 -5.02 -15.08 -2.16
C ASP A 119 -5.20 -13.90 -3.11
N LYS A 120 -5.40 -14.17 -4.42
CA LYS A 120 -5.73 -13.12 -5.40
C LYS A 120 -7.00 -12.37 -4.99
N GLU A 121 -8.07 -13.06 -4.66
CA GLU A 121 -9.32 -12.45 -4.21
C GLU A 121 -9.11 -11.57 -2.99
N LYS A 122 -8.38 -12.09 -1.97
CA LYS A 122 -8.03 -11.34 -0.76
C LYS A 122 -7.30 -10.03 -1.08
N TYR A 123 -6.33 -10.08 -1.99
CA TYR A 123 -5.55 -8.89 -2.36
C TYR A 123 -6.39 -7.90 -3.18
N LEU A 124 -7.18 -8.36 -4.16
CA LEU A 124 -8.04 -7.48 -4.96
C LEU A 124 -9.10 -6.77 -4.11
N LEU A 125 -9.80 -7.50 -3.24
CA LEU A 125 -10.74 -6.90 -2.29
C LEU A 125 -10.05 -5.97 -1.31
N GLY A 126 -8.89 -6.37 -0.80
CA GLY A 126 -8.09 -5.54 0.10
C GLY A 126 -7.60 -4.24 -0.55
N ALA A 127 -7.36 -4.22 -1.86
CA ALA A 127 -7.02 -3.01 -2.61
C ALA A 127 -8.22 -2.05 -2.68
N ILE A 128 -9.40 -2.57 -3.04
CA ILE A 128 -10.65 -1.77 -3.08
C ILE A 128 -10.94 -1.16 -1.70
N PHE A 129 -10.81 -1.94 -0.63
CA PHE A 129 -11.01 -1.46 0.73
C PHE A 129 -10.05 -0.31 1.08
N ASP A 130 -8.76 -0.47 0.81
CA ASP A 130 -7.76 0.55 1.14
C ASP A 130 -7.95 1.83 0.31
N PHE A 131 -8.27 1.73 -1.00
CA PHE A 131 -8.62 2.91 -1.80
C PHE A 131 -9.87 3.61 -1.27
N THR A 132 -10.87 2.86 -0.84
CA THR A 132 -12.08 3.45 -0.22
C THR A 132 -11.72 4.20 1.05
N LYS A 133 -10.85 3.63 1.90
CA LYS A 133 -10.35 4.32 3.10
C LYS A 133 -9.56 5.57 2.76
N ALA A 134 -8.72 5.56 1.73
CA ALA A 134 -7.99 6.74 1.29
C ALA A 134 -8.94 7.87 0.87
N ILE A 135 -10.03 7.55 0.15
CA ILE A 135 -11.06 8.52 -0.25
C ILE A 135 -11.84 9.04 0.97
N GLU A 136 -12.21 8.17 1.93
CA GLU A 136 -12.92 8.57 3.16
C GLU A 136 -12.08 9.54 4.01
N ILE A 137 -10.76 9.35 4.07
CA ILE A 137 -9.84 10.21 4.82
C ILE A 137 -9.61 11.53 4.10
N ASN A 138 -9.47 11.50 2.78
CA ASN A 138 -9.30 12.67 1.94
C ASN A 138 -10.41 12.72 0.87
N PRO A 139 -11.59 13.27 1.18
CA PRO A 139 -12.76 13.20 0.31
C PRO A 139 -12.76 14.26 -0.81
N ASP A 140 -11.60 14.82 -1.19
CA ASP A 140 -11.51 15.79 -2.27
C ASP A 140 -11.87 15.12 -3.62
N PRO A 141 -12.99 15.50 -4.26
CA PRO A 141 -13.39 14.93 -5.54
C PRO A 141 -12.43 15.29 -6.69
N ASN A 142 -11.57 16.30 -6.51
CA ASN A 142 -10.55 16.69 -7.48
C ASN A 142 -9.27 15.86 -7.34
N ASP A 143 -9.09 15.11 -6.26
CA ASP A 143 -8.00 14.15 -6.13
C ASP A 143 -8.32 12.86 -6.90
N ILE A 144 -8.38 13.02 -8.24
CA ILE A 144 -8.82 11.98 -9.19
C ILE A 144 -8.01 10.67 -9.09
N LYS A 145 -6.79 10.72 -8.55
CA LYS A 145 -5.92 9.53 -8.46
C LYS A 145 -6.53 8.41 -7.61
N PHE A 146 -7.28 8.74 -6.56
CA PHE A 146 -7.91 7.75 -5.71
C PHE A 146 -9.06 7.05 -6.44
N TYR A 147 -9.94 7.83 -7.09
CA TYR A 147 -11.05 7.30 -7.88
C TYR A 147 -10.56 6.49 -9.07
N GLN A 148 -9.55 6.98 -9.80
CA GLN A 148 -8.95 6.25 -10.91
C GLN A 148 -8.45 4.87 -10.48
N ASN A 149 -7.66 4.82 -9.41
CA ASN A 149 -7.06 3.55 -8.98
C ASN A 149 -8.09 2.62 -8.33
N ARG A 150 -9.12 3.15 -7.65
CA ARG A 150 -10.23 2.33 -7.15
C ARG A 150 -11.08 1.78 -8.30
N GLY A 151 -11.37 2.59 -9.31
CA GLY A 151 -12.06 2.15 -10.51
C GLY A 151 -11.33 1.02 -11.23
N ILE A 152 -10.00 1.12 -11.37
CA ILE A 152 -9.16 0.04 -11.90
C ILE A 152 -9.21 -1.20 -11.01
N ALA A 153 -9.14 -1.05 -9.68
CA ALA A 153 -9.23 -2.18 -8.75
C ALA A 153 -10.60 -2.88 -8.83
N TYR A 154 -11.69 -2.13 -8.94
CA TYR A 154 -13.03 -2.68 -9.17
C TYR A 154 -13.12 -3.44 -10.49
N ARG A 155 -12.55 -2.90 -11.58
CA ARG A 155 -12.49 -3.60 -12.86
C ARG A 155 -11.75 -4.94 -12.74
N ASP A 156 -10.56 -4.90 -12.15
CA ASP A 156 -9.71 -6.08 -12.02
C ASP A 156 -10.40 -7.17 -11.16
N TYR A 157 -11.07 -6.77 -10.08
CA TYR A 157 -11.87 -7.69 -9.27
C TYR A 157 -13.11 -8.20 -10.02
N GLY A 158 -13.80 -7.33 -10.76
CA GLY A 158 -14.95 -7.72 -11.58
C GLY A 158 -14.58 -8.77 -12.63
N VAL A 159 -13.48 -8.54 -13.36
CA VAL A 159 -12.95 -9.50 -14.34
C VAL A 159 -12.55 -10.82 -13.67
N PHE A 160 -11.89 -10.75 -12.51
CA PHE A 160 -11.53 -11.94 -11.73
C PHE A 160 -12.76 -12.77 -11.35
N LYS A 161 -13.85 -12.13 -10.90
CA LYS A 161 -15.10 -12.81 -10.52
C LYS A 161 -15.87 -13.39 -11.71
N LEU A 162 -15.62 -12.91 -12.91
CA LEU A 162 -16.25 -13.38 -14.15
C LEU A 162 -15.47 -14.48 -14.85
N GLN A 163 -14.34 -14.93 -14.32
CA GLN A 163 -13.60 -16.07 -14.87
C GLN A 163 -14.41 -17.36 -14.72
N THR A 164 -15.00 -17.83 -15.82
CA THR A 164 -15.71 -19.12 -15.87
C THR A 164 -14.75 -20.28 -15.59
N ASN A 165 -15.29 -21.38 -15.09
CA ASN A 165 -14.54 -22.59 -14.72
C ASN A 165 -13.56 -22.42 -13.53
N THR A 166 -13.74 -21.39 -12.71
CA THR A 166 -13.01 -21.20 -11.47
C THR A 166 -13.93 -21.28 -10.26
N ARG A 167 -13.39 -21.70 -9.10
CA ARG A 167 -14.14 -21.68 -7.83
C ARG A 167 -14.52 -20.26 -7.37
N CYS A 168 -13.90 -19.25 -7.98
CA CYS A 168 -14.10 -17.84 -7.64
C CYS A 168 -15.18 -17.18 -8.50
N TYR A 169 -15.77 -17.90 -9.47
CA TYR A 169 -16.82 -17.35 -10.32
C TYR A 169 -18.01 -16.87 -9.52
N ASP A 170 -18.36 -15.60 -9.70
CA ASP A 170 -19.54 -14.96 -9.10
C ASP A 170 -20.02 -13.85 -10.03
N LYS A 171 -21.02 -14.18 -10.86
CA LYS A 171 -21.56 -13.27 -11.86
C LYS A 171 -22.10 -11.98 -11.25
N SER A 172 -22.80 -12.07 -10.11
CA SER A 172 -23.41 -10.91 -9.43
C SER A 172 -22.34 -9.92 -8.95
N ARG A 173 -21.33 -10.43 -8.23
CA ARG A 173 -20.19 -9.62 -7.76
C ARG A 173 -19.38 -9.04 -8.92
N GLY A 174 -19.17 -9.83 -9.98
CA GLY A 174 -18.48 -9.37 -11.17
C GLY A 174 -19.18 -8.19 -11.81
N ILE A 175 -20.50 -8.30 -12.04
CA ILE A 175 -21.32 -7.21 -12.60
C ILE A 175 -21.29 -5.96 -11.71
N SER A 176 -21.53 -6.13 -10.40
CA SER A 176 -21.54 -5.00 -9.45
C SER A 176 -20.18 -4.27 -9.45
N SER A 177 -19.10 -5.02 -9.49
CA SER A 177 -17.75 -4.43 -9.51
C SER A 177 -17.45 -3.69 -10.82
N LEU A 178 -17.83 -4.23 -11.98
CA LEU A 178 -17.66 -3.52 -13.25
C LEU A 178 -18.49 -2.22 -13.30
N LYS A 179 -19.70 -2.21 -12.75
CA LYS A 179 -20.51 -0.99 -12.62
C LYS A 179 -19.86 0.03 -11.69
N ALA A 180 -19.31 -0.40 -10.56
CA ALA A 180 -18.58 0.47 -9.64
C ALA A 180 -17.31 1.05 -10.28
N SER A 181 -16.59 0.25 -11.08
CA SER A 181 -15.46 0.71 -11.88
C SER A 181 -15.86 1.84 -12.82
N ILE A 182 -16.95 1.67 -13.58
CA ILE A 182 -17.44 2.70 -14.50
C ILE A 182 -17.74 3.99 -13.74
N ALA A 183 -18.46 3.92 -12.61
CA ALA A 183 -18.83 5.09 -11.84
C ALA A 183 -17.59 5.88 -11.33
N ASP A 184 -16.58 5.19 -10.80
CA ASP A 184 -15.34 5.82 -10.35
C ASP A 184 -14.55 6.45 -11.51
N LEU A 185 -14.48 5.78 -12.65
CA LEU A 185 -13.76 6.29 -13.82
C LEU A 185 -14.51 7.45 -14.51
N GLU A 186 -15.84 7.44 -14.49
CA GLU A 186 -16.65 8.58 -14.95
C GLU A 186 -16.45 9.81 -14.04
N GLN A 187 -16.20 9.62 -12.74
CA GLN A 187 -15.82 10.74 -11.86
C GLN A 187 -14.48 11.37 -12.28
N VAL A 188 -13.51 10.57 -12.73
CA VAL A 188 -12.24 11.07 -13.28
C VAL A 188 -12.48 11.93 -14.54
N LEU A 189 -13.33 11.46 -15.46
CA LEU A 189 -13.65 12.20 -16.70
C LEU A 189 -14.43 13.49 -16.46
N LYS A 190 -15.17 13.62 -15.35
CA LYS A 190 -15.79 14.91 -14.99
C LYS A 190 -14.75 15.99 -14.70
N THR A 191 -13.62 15.61 -14.13
CA THR A 191 -12.52 16.55 -13.80
C THR A 191 -11.61 16.77 -15.00
N ASP A 192 -11.32 15.72 -15.78
CA ASP A 192 -10.49 15.78 -16.98
C ASP A 192 -11.12 14.97 -18.12
N PRO A 193 -11.99 15.59 -18.95
CA PRO A 193 -12.66 14.91 -20.08
C PRO A 193 -11.71 14.45 -21.19
N SER A 194 -10.48 14.93 -21.22
CA SER A 194 -9.51 14.60 -22.29
C SER A 194 -8.82 13.26 -22.13
N ARG A 195 -9.02 12.55 -21.01
CA ARG A 195 -8.39 11.30 -20.65
C ARG A 195 -8.93 10.12 -21.48
N THR A 196 -8.38 9.93 -22.67
CA THR A 196 -8.76 8.80 -23.57
C THR A 196 -8.41 7.45 -22.98
N ASP A 197 -7.36 7.35 -22.17
CA ASP A 197 -7.00 6.14 -21.43
C ASP A 197 -8.11 5.73 -20.46
N ILE A 198 -8.74 6.67 -19.76
CA ILE A 198 -9.87 6.40 -18.86
C ILE A 198 -11.12 6.01 -19.65
N THR A 199 -11.38 6.67 -20.77
CA THR A 199 -12.49 6.30 -21.67
C THR A 199 -12.36 4.84 -22.12
N SER A 200 -11.18 4.41 -22.54
CA SER A 200 -10.93 3.03 -22.95
C SER A 200 -11.16 2.03 -21.81
N LEU A 201 -10.83 2.37 -20.55
CA LEU A 201 -11.11 1.52 -19.38
C LEU A 201 -12.61 1.38 -19.10
N ILE A 202 -13.38 2.45 -19.30
CA ILE A 202 -14.85 2.45 -19.17
C ILE A 202 -15.46 1.58 -20.26
N GLU A 203 -15.04 1.77 -21.51
CA GLU A 203 -15.52 0.99 -22.67
C GLU A 203 -15.26 -0.50 -22.47
N PHE A 204 -14.06 -0.89 -22.04
CA PHE A 204 -13.74 -2.27 -21.68
C PHE A 204 -14.73 -2.84 -20.65
N SER A 205 -15.04 -2.08 -19.59
CA SER A 205 -15.98 -2.53 -18.56
C SER A 205 -17.40 -2.67 -19.10
N LYS A 206 -17.86 -1.73 -19.96
CA LYS A 206 -19.16 -1.77 -20.65
C LYS A 206 -19.27 -2.97 -21.60
N GLU A 207 -18.23 -3.24 -22.39
CA GLU A 207 -18.17 -4.40 -23.29
C GLU A 207 -18.28 -5.72 -22.53
N LYS A 208 -17.56 -5.87 -21.43
CA LYS A 208 -17.65 -7.06 -20.57
C LYS A 208 -19.07 -7.26 -20.03
N LEU A 209 -19.74 -6.19 -19.62
CA LEU A 209 -21.14 -6.25 -19.16
C LEU A 209 -22.11 -6.64 -20.29
N ALA A 210 -21.95 -6.07 -21.48
CA ALA A 210 -22.78 -6.39 -22.65
C ALA A 210 -22.63 -7.86 -23.06
N GLY A 211 -21.43 -8.42 -23.04
CA GLY A 211 -21.18 -9.83 -23.32
C GLY A 211 -21.89 -10.79 -22.38
N LEU A 212 -22.16 -10.40 -21.13
CA LEU A 212 -22.88 -11.21 -20.15
C LEU A 212 -24.40 -11.26 -20.38
N SER A 213 -24.96 -10.26 -21.11
CA SER A 213 -26.39 -10.21 -21.43
C SER A 213 -26.71 -11.03 -22.68
N ASN A 214 -25.75 -11.17 -23.61
CA ASN A 214 -25.96 -11.93 -24.87
C ASN A 214 -25.88 -13.45 -24.72
N ASN A 215 -25.30 -13.96 -23.64
CA ASN A 215 -25.21 -15.41 -23.36
C ASN A 215 -26.48 -16.03 -22.79
N HIS A 216 -27.62 -15.33 -22.85
CA HIS A 216 -28.94 -15.80 -22.41
C HIS A 216 -29.94 -16.00 -23.57
N ARG A 217 -29.44 -16.04 -24.82
CA ARG A 217 -30.29 -16.41 -26.00
C ARG A 217 -29.93 -17.78 -26.54
#